data_d3fb7083e1c819bfac18430d9f1aad28
#
_entry.id   d3fb7083e1c819bfac18430d9f1aad28
#
_cell.length_a   1.000
_cell.length_b   1.000
_cell.length_c   1.000
_cell.angle_alpha   90.00
_cell.angle_beta   90.00
_cell.angle_gamma   90.00
#
_symmetry.space_group_name_H-M   'P 1'
#
loop_
_entity.id
_entity.type
_entity.pdbx_description
1 polymer ?
#
loop_
_entity_poly.entity_id
_entity_poly.type
_entity_poly.pdbx_seq_one_letter_code
_entity_poly.pdbx_strand_id
1 'polypeptide(L)'
;PDLGVLIPEPFVVLDFDTKSDAEIMLKIAKGEGLKTRIMETDNGYHFWFKSKNIMKNFVKRPLACGLVADCRSWGKWSYTVVRRDGKWRKWLQPMEDDEIQYIPKWLTPVIEIDADFKKMKNGDGRNNALFEYIIDLQKQGFTKDEIKETFNIINKYVFQEPLDDKELNEQILRDDAFIDLPDGHGTWRNEKGQIQHNLFAEAIL
;
A
#
# COMPACT_ATOMS: atom_id res chain seq x y z
N PRO A 1 14.77 18.54 23.98
CA PRO A 1 13.38 18.72 23.54
C PRO A 1 13.13 18.01 22.21
N ASP A 2 11.91 17.56 22.00
CA ASP A 2 11.46 16.95 20.76
C ASP A 2 11.17 18.02 19.72
N LEU A 3 11.33 17.66 18.45
CA LEU A 3 11.03 18.53 17.31
C LEU A 3 10.22 17.74 16.28
N GLY A 4 9.07 18.29 15.94
CA GLY A 4 8.24 17.83 14.83
C GLY A 4 8.34 18.77 13.63
N VAL A 5 8.23 18.20 12.44
CA VAL A 5 8.14 18.94 11.18
C VAL A 5 6.79 18.70 10.57
N LEU A 6 6.06 19.76 10.21
CA LEU A 6 4.82 19.65 9.44
C LEU A 6 5.11 19.02 8.10
N ILE A 7 4.21 18.16 7.66
CA ILE A 7 4.33 17.52 6.36
C ILE A 7 3.86 18.51 5.29
N PRO A 8 4.77 19.00 4.43
CA PRO A 8 4.42 19.98 3.41
C PRO A 8 3.77 19.29 2.20
N GLU A 9 3.05 20.07 1.39
CA GLU A 9 2.60 19.63 0.07
C GLU A 9 3.82 19.35 -0.83
N PRO A 10 3.79 18.28 -1.63
CA PRO A 10 2.73 17.29 -1.81
C PRO A 10 2.99 15.97 -1.07
N PHE A 11 3.65 15.99 0.08
CA PHE A 11 4.17 14.79 0.73
C PHE A 11 3.14 14.04 1.57
N VAL A 12 3.34 12.74 1.60
CA VAL A 12 2.69 11.78 2.49
C VAL A 12 3.78 10.92 3.14
N VAL A 13 3.59 10.62 4.41
CA VAL A 13 4.49 9.78 5.20
C VAL A 13 3.75 8.51 5.60
N LEU A 14 4.30 7.36 5.24
CA LEU A 14 3.87 6.07 5.75
C LEU A 14 4.82 5.68 6.89
N ASP A 15 4.24 5.41 8.05
CA ASP A 15 4.95 5.06 9.27
C ASP A 15 4.70 3.59 9.60
N PHE A 16 5.76 2.78 9.50
CA PHE A 16 5.73 1.35 9.79
C PHE A 16 6.33 1.12 11.18
N ASP A 17 5.48 1.05 12.19
CA ASP A 17 5.86 0.85 13.59
C ASP A 17 6.02 -0.62 13.99
N THR A 18 5.53 -1.55 13.17
CA THR A 18 5.72 -2.98 13.40
C THR A 18 7.03 -3.42 12.75
N LYS A 19 7.96 -3.95 13.53
CA LYS A 19 9.31 -4.32 13.05
C LYS A 19 9.29 -5.22 11.82
N SER A 20 8.40 -6.22 11.79
CA SER A 20 8.28 -7.12 10.62
C SER A 20 7.87 -6.36 9.36
N ASP A 21 6.86 -5.49 9.44
CA ASP A 21 6.36 -4.74 8.29
C ASP A 21 7.39 -3.68 7.84
N ALA A 22 8.04 -3.05 8.80
CA ALA A 22 9.11 -2.09 8.54
C ALA A 22 10.31 -2.73 7.79
N GLU A 23 10.73 -3.91 8.21
CA GLU A 23 11.81 -4.65 7.56
C GLU A 23 11.44 -5.14 6.16
N ILE A 24 10.20 -5.63 5.97
CA ILE A 24 9.69 -6.01 4.64
C ILE A 24 9.64 -4.78 3.73
N MET A 25 9.05 -3.66 4.21
CA MET A 25 8.99 -2.44 3.42
C MET A 25 10.37 -1.90 3.03
N LEU A 26 11.36 -2.01 3.93
CA LEU A 26 12.72 -1.61 3.63
C LEU A 26 13.36 -2.50 2.55
N LYS A 27 13.07 -3.82 2.57
CA LYS A 27 13.49 -4.74 1.50
C LYS A 27 12.84 -4.40 0.16
N ILE A 28 11.53 -4.11 0.17
CA ILE A 28 10.82 -3.67 -1.03
C ILE A 28 11.45 -2.39 -1.59
N ALA A 29 11.63 -1.38 -0.74
CA ALA A 29 12.18 -0.10 -1.16
C ALA A 29 13.55 -0.24 -1.84
N LYS A 30 14.43 -1.08 -1.29
CA LYS A 30 15.75 -1.37 -1.85
C LYS A 30 15.68 -2.23 -3.12
N GLY A 31 14.86 -3.29 -3.08
CA GLY A 31 14.78 -4.26 -4.18
C GLY A 31 14.10 -3.71 -5.43
N GLU A 32 13.12 -2.83 -5.26
CA GLU A 32 12.42 -2.14 -6.35
C GLU A 32 13.04 -0.76 -6.69
N GLY A 33 14.07 -0.35 -5.97
CA GLY A 33 14.74 0.93 -6.21
C GLY A 33 13.84 2.14 -6.01
N LEU A 34 12.94 2.09 -5.00
CA LEU A 34 11.96 3.15 -4.78
C LEU A 34 12.64 4.48 -4.49
N LYS A 35 12.22 5.51 -5.20
CA LYS A 35 12.63 6.89 -4.97
C LYS A 35 11.80 7.49 -3.82
N THR A 36 12.18 7.15 -2.61
CA THR A 36 11.53 7.55 -1.36
C THR A 36 12.56 7.99 -0.34
N ARG A 37 12.25 8.99 0.47
CA ARG A 37 13.09 9.38 1.60
C ARG A 37 12.76 8.46 2.77
N ILE A 38 13.79 7.87 3.40
CA ILE A 38 13.62 6.89 4.48
C ILE A 38 14.28 7.43 5.75
N MET A 39 13.50 7.54 6.82
CA MET A 39 13.97 7.94 8.14
C MET A 39 13.78 6.79 9.14
N GLU A 40 14.83 6.49 9.90
CA GLU A 40 14.78 5.52 10.99
C GLU A 40 14.03 6.12 12.19
N THR A 41 13.16 5.31 12.80
CA THR A 41 12.43 5.64 14.03
C THR A 41 12.79 4.65 15.14
N ASP A 42 12.22 4.83 16.33
CA ASP A 42 12.50 3.92 17.45
C ASP A 42 12.00 2.50 17.23
N ASN A 43 10.90 2.35 16.45
CA ASN A 43 10.23 1.06 16.25
C ASN A 43 10.24 0.58 14.79
N GLY A 44 10.67 1.41 13.86
CA GLY A 44 10.64 1.07 12.44
C GLY A 44 11.14 2.18 11.54
N TYR A 45 10.37 2.51 10.50
CA TYR A 45 10.81 3.48 9.49
C TYR A 45 9.65 4.32 8.98
N HIS A 46 9.94 5.61 8.70
CA HIS A 46 9.09 6.49 7.91
C HIS A 46 9.53 6.48 6.46
N PHE A 47 8.58 6.29 5.55
CA PHE A 47 8.78 6.39 4.10
C PHE A 47 8.00 7.58 3.56
N TRP A 48 8.71 8.49 2.88
CA TRP A 48 8.14 9.72 2.33
C TRP A 48 7.91 9.57 0.84
N PHE A 49 6.69 9.84 0.40
CA PHE A 49 6.29 9.83 -0.99
C PHE A 49 5.58 11.13 -1.35
N LYS A 50 5.45 11.42 -2.64
CA LYS A 50 4.50 12.44 -3.13
C LYS A 50 3.12 11.84 -3.29
N SER A 51 2.08 12.65 -3.13
CA SER A 51 0.70 12.29 -3.46
C SER A 51 0.06 13.38 -4.28
N LYS A 52 -0.66 13.00 -5.36
CA LYS A 52 -1.40 13.95 -6.20
C LYS A 52 -2.56 14.61 -5.46
N ASN A 53 -3.13 13.89 -4.50
CA ASN A 53 -4.28 14.33 -3.72
C ASN A 53 -3.97 14.19 -2.23
N ILE A 54 -4.67 14.99 -1.41
CA ILE A 54 -4.60 14.86 0.05
C ILE A 54 -5.11 13.47 0.44
N MET A 55 -4.25 12.66 1.02
CA MET A 55 -4.64 11.37 1.57
C MET A 55 -5.29 11.56 2.95
N LYS A 56 -6.26 10.71 3.27
CA LYS A 56 -6.81 10.66 4.61
C LYS A 56 -5.76 10.11 5.58
N ASN A 57 -5.56 10.78 6.71
CA ASN A 57 -4.75 10.20 7.78
C ASN A 57 -5.41 8.93 8.31
N PHE A 58 -4.61 7.92 8.58
CA PHE A 58 -5.08 6.68 9.18
C PHE A 58 -4.03 6.10 10.13
N VAL A 59 -4.47 5.20 11.00
CA VAL A 59 -3.64 4.49 11.98
C VAL A 59 -3.88 3.00 11.81
N LYS A 60 -2.81 2.22 11.74
CA LYS A 60 -2.80 0.75 11.64
C LYS A 60 -3.78 0.20 10.60
N ARG A 61 -3.68 0.73 9.38
CA ARG A 61 -4.49 0.25 8.25
C ARG A 61 -3.71 -0.72 7.37
N PRO A 62 -4.38 -1.77 6.87
CA PRO A 62 -3.79 -2.60 5.84
C PRO A 62 -3.61 -1.79 4.55
N LEU A 63 -2.45 -1.95 3.94
CA LEU A 63 -2.12 -1.47 2.61
C LEU A 63 -2.34 -2.58 1.59
N ALA A 64 -2.59 -2.25 0.33
CA ALA A 64 -2.90 -3.24 -0.70
C ALA A 64 -1.83 -4.35 -0.84
N CYS A 65 -0.59 -4.08 -0.49
CA CYS A 65 0.47 -5.11 -0.46
C CYS A 65 0.44 -6.03 0.78
N GLY A 66 -0.53 -5.91 1.69
CA GLY A 66 -0.64 -6.74 2.87
C GLY A 66 0.17 -6.28 4.09
N LEU A 67 0.90 -5.19 3.99
CA LEU A 67 1.59 -4.57 5.13
C LEU A 67 0.65 -3.63 5.87
N VAL A 68 0.98 -3.31 7.12
CA VAL A 68 0.20 -2.39 7.95
C VAL A 68 1.04 -1.15 8.27
N ALA A 69 0.44 0.03 8.10
CA ALA A 69 1.11 1.30 8.41
C ALA A 69 0.13 2.35 8.96
N ASP A 70 0.72 3.38 9.56
CA ASP A 70 0.08 4.68 9.78
C ASP A 70 0.34 5.58 8.58
N CYS A 71 -0.57 6.52 8.32
CA CYS A 71 -0.38 7.54 7.29
C CYS A 71 -0.57 8.93 7.85
N ARG A 72 0.34 9.80 7.49
CA ARG A 72 0.28 11.24 7.73
C ARG A 72 0.40 11.98 6.40
N SER A 73 -0.56 12.84 6.09
CA SER A 73 -0.61 13.55 4.80
C SER A 73 -0.53 15.06 5.00
N TRP A 74 0.01 15.75 4.00
CA TRP A 74 -0.08 17.19 3.88
C TRP A 74 -1.54 17.70 3.95
N GLY A 75 -1.73 18.98 4.23
CA GLY A 75 -3.06 19.60 4.29
C GLY A 75 -3.92 19.17 5.49
N LYS A 76 -3.36 18.41 6.45
CA LYS A 76 -4.06 17.90 7.65
C LYS A 76 -3.41 18.33 8.96
N TRP A 77 -2.55 19.35 8.95
CA TRP A 77 -1.73 19.76 10.10
C TRP A 77 -0.94 18.59 10.71
N SER A 78 -0.65 17.59 9.89
CA SER A 78 0.10 16.43 10.30
C SER A 78 1.58 16.76 10.40
N TYR A 79 2.23 16.16 11.39
CA TYR A 79 3.65 16.31 11.57
C TYR A 79 4.32 14.95 11.78
N THR A 80 5.60 14.89 11.55
CA THR A 80 6.46 13.79 11.93
C THR A 80 7.55 14.27 12.86
N VAL A 81 7.92 13.45 13.84
CA VAL A 81 9.00 13.76 14.77
C VAL A 81 10.34 13.49 14.08
N VAL A 82 11.20 14.48 14.01
CA VAL A 82 12.55 14.38 13.42
C VAL A 82 13.67 14.42 14.46
N ARG A 83 13.35 14.87 15.68
CA ARG A 83 14.25 14.86 16.82
C ARG A 83 13.48 14.41 18.05
N ARG A 84 13.99 13.41 18.77
CA ARG A 84 13.37 12.85 19.97
C ARG A 84 14.42 12.76 21.10
N ASP A 85 14.03 13.14 22.30
CA ASP A 85 14.92 13.16 23.49
C ASP A 85 16.25 13.85 23.21
N GLY A 86 16.21 14.93 22.44
CA GLY A 86 17.39 15.71 22.05
C GLY A 86 18.27 15.10 20.97
N LYS A 87 17.92 13.94 20.43
CA LYS A 87 18.67 13.25 19.35
C LYS A 87 17.93 13.37 18.02
N TRP A 88 18.66 13.71 16.97
CA TRP A 88 18.13 13.71 15.61
C TRP A 88 17.91 12.26 15.12
N ARG A 89 16.77 12.00 14.47
CA ARG A 89 16.54 10.75 13.78
C ARG A 89 17.43 10.66 12.56
N LYS A 90 17.82 9.45 12.20
CA LYS A 90 18.75 9.18 11.11
C LYS A 90 18.00 9.01 9.79
N TRP A 91 18.44 9.72 8.77
CA TRP A 91 18.03 9.46 7.39
C TRP A 91 18.84 8.29 6.84
N LEU A 92 18.20 7.15 6.53
CA LEU A 92 18.82 6.01 5.89
C LEU A 92 18.95 6.24 4.39
N GLN A 93 17.99 6.93 3.80
CA GLN A 93 17.97 7.33 2.41
C GLN A 93 17.53 8.79 2.35
N PRO A 94 18.47 9.72 2.44
CA PRO A 94 18.20 11.12 2.14
C PRO A 94 17.95 11.29 0.65
N MET A 95 17.08 12.23 0.26
CA MET A 95 16.72 12.47 -1.13
C MET A 95 16.18 13.88 -1.28
N GLU A 96 16.46 14.53 -2.39
CA GLU A 96 15.89 15.84 -2.69
C GLU A 96 14.40 15.72 -3.00
N ASP A 97 13.65 16.80 -2.77
CA ASP A 97 12.18 16.78 -2.86
C ASP A 97 11.69 16.43 -4.28
N ASP A 98 12.39 16.88 -5.32
CA ASP A 98 12.03 16.63 -6.71
C ASP A 98 12.27 15.19 -7.16
N GLU A 99 13.22 14.50 -6.55
CA GLU A 99 13.55 13.11 -6.82
C GLU A 99 12.54 12.11 -6.25
N ILE A 100 11.78 12.51 -5.20
CA ILE A 100 10.82 11.61 -4.54
C ILE A 100 9.67 11.27 -5.49
N GLN A 101 9.42 9.97 -5.65
CA GLN A 101 8.33 9.48 -6.50
C GLN A 101 6.95 9.66 -5.86
N TYR A 102 5.91 9.57 -6.69
CA TYR A 102 4.54 9.42 -6.20
C TYR A 102 4.36 8.07 -5.53
N ILE A 103 3.50 8.06 -4.48
CA ILE A 103 3.15 6.83 -3.76
C ILE A 103 2.56 5.81 -4.75
N PRO A 104 3.13 4.58 -4.84
CA PRO A 104 2.57 3.55 -5.70
C PRO A 104 1.24 3.04 -5.15
N LYS A 105 0.38 2.55 -6.03
CA LYS A 105 -0.97 2.13 -5.69
C LYS A 105 -1.00 1.00 -4.66
N TRP A 106 -0.07 0.07 -4.69
CA TRP A 106 0.05 -1.03 -3.73
C TRP A 106 0.41 -0.59 -2.30
N LEU A 107 0.81 0.67 -2.08
CA LEU A 107 0.96 1.30 -0.75
C LEU A 107 -0.28 2.11 -0.32
N THR A 108 -1.37 2.09 -1.07
CA THR A 108 -2.59 2.75 -0.63
C THR A 108 -3.39 1.86 0.33
N PRO A 109 -4.13 2.46 1.29
CA PRO A 109 -4.91 1.70 2.24
C PRO A 109 -6.08 1.01 1.53
N VAL A 110 -6.37 -0.20 1.97
CA VAL A 110 -7.55 -0.97 1.58
C VAL A 110 -8.51 -1.11 2.75
N ILE A 111 -9.75 -1.51 2.47
CA ILE A 111 -10.79 -1.63 3.50
C ILE A 111 -10.45 -2.77 4.45
N GLU A 112 -10.19 -3.94 3.91
CA GLU A 112 -9.90 -5.17 4.63
C GLU A 112 -9.08 -6.12 3.76
N ILE A 113 -8.34 -7.00 4.37
CA ILE A 113 -7.65 -8.13 3.73
C ILE A 113 -7.94 -9.34 4.61
N ASP A 114 -8.67 -10.31 4.07
CA ASP A 114 -9.07 -11.52 4.81
C ASP A 114 -7.91 -12.50 5.04
N ALA A 115 -6.83 -12.36 4.26
CA ALA A 115 -5.67 -13.23 4.32
C ALA A 115 -4.46 -12.56 4.98
N ASP A 116 -3.78 -13.25 5.88
CA ASP A 116 -2.49 -12.82 6.41
C ASP A 116 -1.35 -13.31 5.50
N PHE A 117 -1.11 -12.59 4.41
CA PHE A 117 -0.09 -12.92 3.41
C PHE A 117 1.30 -13.16 4.01
N LYS A 118 1.65 -12.47 5.10
CA LYS A 118 2.96 -12.60 5.77
C LYS A 118 3.18 -13.97 6.42
N LYS A 119 2.13 -14.71 6.68
CA LYS A 119 2.21 -16.05 7.27
C LYS A 119 2.05 -17.18 6.25
N MET A 120 1.65 -16.86 5.02
CA MET A 120 1.35 -17.88 4.02
C MET A 120 2.61 -18.49 3.41
N LYS A 121 2.63 -19.82 3.34
CA LYS A 121 3.63 -20.66 2.71
C LYS A 121 2.98 -21.72 1.83
N ASN A 122 3.76 -22.61 1.26
CA ASN A 122 3.24 -23.69 0.41
C ASN A 122 2.21 -24.55 1.17
N GLY A 123 1.06 -24.79 0.53
CA GLY A 123 -0.06 -25.54 1.13
C GLY A 123 -1.09 -24.69 1.89
N ASP A 124 -0.83 -23.41 2.16
CA ASP A 124 -1.74 -22.55 2.94
C ASP A 124 -2.84 -21.87 2.09
N GLY A 125 -3.01 -22.27 0.82
CA GLY A 125 -4.07 -21.73 -0.04
C GLY A 125 -3.78 -20.36 -0.62
N ARG A 126 -2.50 -20.00 -0.85
CA ARG A 126 -2.07 -18.71 -1.43
C ARG A 126 -2.82 -18.35 -2.70
N ASN A 127 -3.06 -19.33 -3.59
CA ASN A 127 -3.74 -19.11 -4.86
C ASN A 127 -5.18 -18.63 -4.64
N ASN A 128 -5.93 -19.34 -3.77
CA ASN A 128 -7.30 -18.96 -3.45
C ASN A 128 -7.37 -17.56 -2.83
N ALA A 129 -6.48 -17.29 -1.86
CA ALA A 129 -6.41 -15.98 -1.21
C ALA A 129 -6.13 -14.86 -2.22
N LEU A 130 -5.23 -15.07 -3.18
CA LEU A 130 -4.97 -14.09 -4.23
C LEU A 130 -6.14 -13.95 -5.20
N PHE A 131 -6.83 -15.05 -5.57
CA PHE A 131 -8.02 -15.00 -6.41
C PHE A 131 -9.14 -14.14 -5.80
N GLU A 132 -9.46 -14.39 -4.54
CA GLU A 132 -10.46 -13.61 -3.80
C GLU A 132 -10.03 -12.14 -3.73
N TYR A 133 -8.75 -11.89 -3.51
CA TYR A 133 -8.20 -10.55 -3.39
C TYR A 133 -8.18 -9.76 -4.72
N ILE A 134 -8.13 -10.40 -5.90
CA ILE A 134 -8.33 -9.73 -7.20
C ILE A 134 -9.67 -8.98 -7.20
N ILE A 135 -10.73 -9.67 -6.82
CA ILE A 135 -12.09 -9.12 -6.81
C ILE A 135 -12.17 -7.92 -5.85
N ASP A 136 -11.59 -8.05 -4.66
CA ASP A 136 -11.66 -6.99 -3.65
C ASP A 136 -10.85 -5.75 -4.05
N LEU A 137 -9.71 -5.92 -4.69
CA LEU A 137 -8.95 -4.79 -5.24
C LEU A 137 -9.67 -4.14 -6.42
N GLN A 138 -10.27 -4.91 -7.33
CA GLN A 138 -11.09 -4.35 -8.41
C GLN A 138 -12.26 -3.52 -7.86
N LYS A 139 -12.97 -4.01 -6.84
CA LYS A 139 -14.03 -3.27 -6.15
C LYS A 139 -13.55 -1.96 -5.54
N GLN A 140 -12.27 -1.87 -5.18
CA GLN A 140 -11.64 -0.68 -4.62
C GLN A 140 -11.00 0.22 -5.71
N GLY A 141 -11.27 -0.07 -6.99
CA GLY A 141 -10.85 0.74 -8.13
C GLY A 141 -9.39 0.54 -8.54
N PHE A 142 -8.82 -0.62 -8.26
CA PHE A 142 -7.53 -1.01 -8.81
C PHE A 142 -7.71 -1.50 -10.25
N THR A 143 -6.87 -1.02 -11.14
CA THR A 143 -6.77 -1.54 -12.49
C THR A 143 -6.08 -2.91 -12.50
N LYS A 144 -6.22 -3.64 -13.61
CA LYS A 144 -5.54 -4.92 -13.79
C LYS A 144 -4.02 -4.82 -13.62
N ASP A 145 -3.41 -3.78 -14.17
CA ASP A 145 -1.95 -3.58 -14.07
C ASP A 145 -1.53 -3.26 -12.63
N GLU A 146 -2.31 -2.43 -11.91
CA GLU A 146 -2.07 -2.13 -10.49
C GLU A 146 -2.21 -3.39 -9.62
N ILE A 147 -3.14 -4.30 -9.93
CA ILE A 147 -3.29 -5.58 -9.23
C ILE A 147 -2.10 -6.49 -9.53
N LYS A 148 -1.67 -6.58 -10.79
CA LYS A 148 -0.48 -7.36 -11.18
C LYS A 148 0.77 -6.86 -10.44
N GLU A 149 0.99 -5.54 -10.41
CA GLU A 149 2.08 -4.95 -9.66
C GLU A 149 1.99 -5.29 -8.16
N THR A 150 0.80 -5.13 -7.57
CA THR A 150 0.54 -5.45 -6.16
C THR A 150 0.89 -6.90 -5.84
N PHE A 151 0.45 -7.85 -6.68
CA PHE A 151 0.68 -9.28 -6.47
C PHE A 151 2.14 -9.68 -6.66
N ASN A 152 2.85 -9.05 -7.59
CA ASN A 152 4.28 -9.23 -7.72
C ASN A 152 5.03 -8.80 -6.44
N ILE A 153 4.62 -7.68 -5.83
CA ILE A 153 5.18 -7.22 -4.55
C ILE A 153 4.85 -8.21 -3.43
N ILE A 154 3.59 -8.66 -3.32
CA ILE A 154 3.18 -9.64 -2.31
C ILE A 154 3.98 -10.93 -2.48
N ASN A 155 4.04 -11.46 -3.69
CA ASN A 155 4.72 -12.71 -3.98
C ASN A 155 6.22 -12.65 -3.65
N LYS A 156 6.88 -11.58 -4.09
CA LYS A 156 8.34 -11.45 -3.98
C LYS A 156 8.83 -11.14 -2.56
N TYR A 157 8.03 -10.40 -1.77
CA TYR A 157 8.51 -9.83 -0.52
C TYR A 157 7.68 -10.17 0.71
N VAL A 158 6.39 -10.47 0.55
CA VAL A 158 5.46 -10.60 1.68
C VAL A 158 5.18 -12.06 2.03
N PHE A 159 4.97 -12.92 1.05
CA PHE A 159 4.86 -14.37 1.30
C PHE A 159 6.15 -14.92 1.93
N GLN A 160 5.99 -15.87 2.85
CA GLN A 160 7.15 -16.61 3.38
C GLN A 160 7.82 -17.48 2.31
N GLU A 161 7.01 -18.07 1.46
CA GLU A 161 7.44 -18.86 0.31
C GLU A 161 6.74 -18.32 -0.93
N PRO A 162 7.43 -17.69 -1.88
CA PRO A 162 6.81 -17.16 -3.08
C PRO A 162 6.25 -18.27 -3.98
N LEU A 163 5.24 -17.96 -4.76
CA LEU A 163 4.79 -18.75 -5.89
C LEU A 163 5.84 -18.64 -7.01
N ASP A 164 5.93 -19.67 -7.87
CA ASP A 164 6.72 -19.50 -9.08
C ASP A 164 6.04 -18.52 -10.07
N ASP A 165 6.83 -17.93 -10.95
CA ASP A 165 6.34 -16.92 -11.88
C ASP A 165 5.26 -17.45 -12.83
N LYS A 166 5.35 -18.73 -13.17
CA LYS A 166 4.37 -19.39 -14.03
C LYS A 166 3.03 -19.56 -13.31
N GLU A 167 3.06 -20.00 -12.06
CA GLU A 167 1.86 -20.17 -11.24
C GLU A 167 1.19 -18.81 -11.01
N LEU A 168 1.95 -17.77 -10.67
CA LEU A 168 1.41 -16.44 -10.47
C LEU A 168 0.79 -15.86 -11.75
N ASN A 169 1.49 -15.90 -12.88
CA ASN A 169 1.05 -15.21 -14.10
C ASN A 169 0.07 -16.01 -14.94
N GLU A 170 0.23 -17.34 -15.05
CA GLU A 170 -0.62 -18.16 -15.91
C GLU A 170 -1.85 -18.74 -15.20
N GLN A 171 -1.83 -18.87 -13.87
CA GLN A 171 -2.95 -19.42 -13.13
C GLN A 171 -3.75 -18.34 -12.40
N ILE A 172 -3.08 -17.40 -11.72
CA ILE A 172 -3.75 -16.41 -10.88
C ILE A 172 -4.06 -15.13 -11.66
N LEU A 173 -3.07 -14.53 -12.32
CA LEU A 173 -3.19 -13.26 -13.02
C LEU A 173 -3.62 -13.41 -14.50
N ARG A 174 -4.24 -14.55 -14.85
CA ARG A 174 -4.81 -14.77 -16.16
C ARG A 174 -5.94 -13.79 -16.47
N ASP A 175 -6.21 -13.54 -17.75
CA ASP A 175 -7.11 -12.48 -18.16
C ASP A 175 -8.54 -12.68 -17.67
N ASP A 176 -9.03 -13.92 -17.65
CA ASP A 176 -10.36 -14.30 -17.17
C ASP A 176 -10.52 -14.35 -15.64
N ALA A 177 -9.46 -14.11 -14.88
CA ALA A 177 -9.55 -13.92 -13.43
C ALA A 177 -10.06 -12.53 -13.04
N PHE A 178 -10.05 -11.59 -13.99
CA PHE A 178 -10.54 -10.23 -13.76
C PHE A 178 -11.99 -10.12 -14.23
N ILE A 179 -12.84 -9.54 -13.38
CA ILE A 179 -14.24 -9.29 -13.72
C ILE A 179 -14.28 -8.11 -14.69
N ASP A 180 -14.99 -8.26 -15.80
CA ASP A 180 -15.36 -7.14 -16.66
C ASP A 180 -16.35 -6.26 -15.92
N LEU A 181 -15.84 -5.24 -15.25
CA LEU A 181 -16.67 -4.24 -14.61
C LEU A 181 -17.23 -3.31 -15.71
N PRO A 182 -18.54 -3.06 -15.78
CA PRO A 182 -19.12 -2.12 -16.76
C PRO A 182 -18.41 -0.75 -16.68
N ASP A 183 -18.32 -0.06 -17.83
CA ASP A 183 -17.74 1.28 -17.91
C ASP A 183 -18.30 2.21 -16.84
N GLY A 184 -17.43 2.86 -16.06
CA GLY A 184 -17.80 3.74 -14.96
C GLY A 184 -17.64 3.16 -13.56
N HIS A 185 -17.24 1.90 -13.43
CA HIS A 185 -17.05 1.25 -12.12
C HIS A 185 -15.86 1.76 -11.28
N GLY A 186 -14.97 2.56 -11.85
CA GLY A 186 -13.97 3.31 -11.07
C GLY A 186 -14.58 4.38 -10.16
N THR A 187 -15.88 4.65 -10.27
CA THR A 187 -16.59 5.70 -9.53
C THR A 187 -17.90 5.19 -8.91
N TRP A 188 -17.83 4.15 -8.08
CA TRP A 188 -18.96 3.73 -7.22
C TRP A 188 -19.36 4.81 -6.21
N ARG A 189 -18.89 6.02 -6.40
CA ARG A 189 -19.19 7.17 -5.58
C ARG A 189 -20.06 8.14 -6.40
N ASN A 190 -21.20 8.53 -5.82
CA ASN A 190 -21.95 9.64 -6.37
C ASN A 190 -21.11 10.94 -6.29
N GLU A 191 -21.61 12.01 -6.88
CA GLU A 191 -20.97 13.33 -6.87
C GLU A 191 -20.64 13.84 -5.45
N LYS A 192 -21.27 13.27 -4.41
CA LYS A 192 -21.02 13.54 -2.99
C LYS A 192 -19.99 12.60 -2.36
N GLY A 193 -19.36 11.72 -3.13
CA GLY A 193 -18.36 10.77 -2.65
C GLY A 193 -18.92 9.57 -1.87
N GLN A 194 -20.23 9.34 -1.88
CA GLN A 194 -20.88 8.20 -1.22
C GLN A 194 -20.88 6.97 -2.13
N ILE A 195 -20.63 5.79 -1.56
CA ILE A 195 -20.66 4.51 -2.29
C ILE A 195 -22.10 4.22 -2.72
N GLN A 196 -22.31 3.99 -4.02
CA GLN A 196 -23.59 3.55 -4.55
C GLN A 196 -23.71 2.03 -4.52
N HIS A 197 -24.31 1.52 -3.45
CA HIS A 197 -24.49 0.07 -3.26
C HIS A 197 -25.43 -0.61 -4.30
N ASN A 198 -26.31 0.15 -4.94
CA ASN A 198 -27.38 -0.40 -5.78
C ASN A 198 -26.89 -0.94 -7.13
N LEU A 199 -25.80 -0.39 -7.68
CA LEU A 199 -25.24 -0.87 -8.94
C LEU A 199 -24.51 -2.21 -8.80
N PHE A 200 -24.15 -2.60 -7.59
CA PHE A 200 -23.47 -3.86 -7.32
C PHE A 200 -24.41 -5.07 -7.33
N ALA A 201 -25.63 -4.89 -6.85
CA ALA A 201 -26.63 -5.95 -6.80
C ALA A 201 -27.16 -6.32 -8.19
N GLU A 202 -27.17 -5.37 -9.13
CA GLU A 202 -27.67 -5.58 -10.51
C GLU A 202 -26.63 -6.23 -11.43
N ALA A 203 -25.34 -6.15 -11.09
CA ALA A 203 -24.27 -6.76 -11.90
C ALA A 203 -23.97 -8.23 -11.55
N ILE A 204 -24.58 -8.75 -10.46
CA ILE A 204 -24.37 -10.12 -9.95
C ILE A 204 -25.59 -11.02 -10.19
N LEU A 205 -26.72 -10.47 -10.63
CA LEU A 205 -27.93 -11.19 -11.03
C LEU A 205 -27.99 -11.37 -12.55
#